data_8f3e4978de4bfa324f3084d54b17ccd0
#
_entry.id   8f3e4978de4bfa324f3084d54b17ccd0
#
_cell.length_a   1.000
_cell.length_b   1.000
_cell.length_c   1.000
_cell.angle_alpha   90.00
_cell.angle_beta   90.00
_cell.angle_gamma   90.00
#
_symmetry.space_group_name_H-M   'P 1'
#
loop_
_entity.id
_entity.type
_entity.pdbx_description
1 polymer ?
#
loop_
_entity_poly.entity_id
_entity_poly.type
_entity_poly.pdbx_seq_one_letter_code
_entity_poly.pdbx_strand_id
1 'polypeptide(L)' 'MGCGCGPEKKVKYECAANPNGCPVKEIEENQPVPECCGQQMKKKG' A
#
# COMPACT_ATOMS: atom_id res chain seq x y z
N MET A 1 -11.00 -20.00 14.48
CA MET A 1 -10.91 -19.50 14.07
C MET A 1 -10.30 -19.48 13.05
N GLY A 2 -10.05 -19.69 12.61
CA GLY A 2 -9.48 -20.00 11.65
C GLY A 2 -9.39 -19.10 10.68
N CYS A 3 -9.55 -18.48 10.78
CA CYS A 3 -9.62 -17.74 9.89
C CYS A 3 -8.59 -17.60 9.15
N GLY A 4 -7.95 -17.06 8.87
CA GLY A 4 -6.91 -16.97 8.21
C GLY A 4 -6.86 -17.56 7.15
N CYS A 5 -7.64 -17.97 6.66
CA CYS A 5 -7.50 -18.72 5.69
C CYS A 5 -7.12 -18.03 4.55
N GLY A 6 -7.32 -17.37 3.98
CA GLY A 6 -6.99 -16.92 2.73
C GLY A 6 -5.70 -16.30 2.72
N PRO A 7 -5.02 -16.37 1.68
CA PRO A 7 -3.78 -15.70 1.53
C PRO A 7 -4.06 -14.24 1.41
N GLU A 8 -3.72 -13.50 2.35
CA GLU A 8 -3.95 -12.12 2.28
C GLU A 8 -2.81 -11.50 1.56
N LYS A 9 -2.99 -11.00 0.40
CA LYS A 9 -1.92 -10.40 -0.34
C LYS A 9 -1.96 -8.92 -0.14
N LYS A 10 -1.14 -8.43 0.72
CA LYS A 10 -1.08 -7.01 0.98
C LYS A 10 0.17 -6.44 0.38
N VAL A 11 0.06 -5.27 -0.22
CA VAL A 11 1.16 -4.63 -0.89
C VAL A 11 1.45 -3.32 -0.18
N LYS A 12 2.72 -3.02 -0.02
CA LYS A 12 3.11 -1.79 0.64
C LYS A 12 3.37 -0.74 -0.42
N TYR A 13 2.83 0.44 -0.18
CA TYR A 13 3.01 1.56 -1.09
C TYR A 13 3.67 2.71 -0.35
N GLU A 14 4.47 3.44 -1.04
CA GLU A 14 5.13 4.61 -0.46
C GLU A 14 4.79 5.83 -1.28
N CYS A 15 4.91 6.98 -0.66
CA CYS A 15 4.55 8.21 -1.34
C CYS A 15 5.59 8.50 -2.42
N ALA A 16 5.14 8.67 -3.63
CA ALA A 16 6.06 8.91 -4.72
C ALA A 16 6.65 10.31 -4.64
N ALA A 17 5.87 11.25 -4.15
CA ALA A 17 6.36 12.61 -4.09
C ALA A 17 7.26 12.83 -2.89
N ASN A 18 6.94 12.22 -1.78
CA ASN A 18 7.71 12.46 -0.57
C ASN A 18 7.84 11.18 0.23
N PRO A 19 8.63 10.24 -0.24
CA PRO A 19 8.73 8.95 0.45
C PRO A 19 9.30 9.07 1.85
N ASN A 20 10.10 10.08 2.09
CA ASN A 20 10.65 10.25 3.42
C ASN A 20 9.70 10.96 4.35
N GLY A 21 8.81 11.77 3.84
CA GLY A 21 7.90 12.50 4.68
C GLY A 21 6.60 11.78 4.93
N CYS A 22 6.25 10.83 4.11
CA CYS A 22 5.01 10.09 4.26
C CYS A 22 5.30 8.66 4.63
N PRO A 23 4.55 8.10 5.55
CA PRO A 23 4.78 6.71 5.96
C PRO A 23 4.31 5.74 4.90
N VAL A 24 4.83 4.55 4.97
CA VAL A 24 4.42 3.50 4.06
C VAL A 24 3.01 3.08 4.41
N LYS A 25 2.22 2.80 3.38
CA LYS A 25 0.86 2.39 3.57
C LYS A 25 0.67 0.98 3.03
N GLU A 26 0.00 0.15 3.75
CA GLU A 26 -0.21 -1.22 3.33
C GLU A 26 -1.67 -1.43 2.99
N ILE A 27 -1.94 -1.88 1.78
CA ILE A 27 -3.30 -2.11 1.33
C ILE A 27 -3.36 -3.45 0.62
N GLU A 28 -4.56 -3.88 0.33
CA GLU A 28 -4.73 -5.15 -0.34
C GLU A 28 -4.38 -5.05 -1.79
N GLU A 29 -3.99 -6.16 -2.35
CA GLU A 29 -3.53 -6.17 -3.72
C GLU A 29 -4.65 -5.80 -4.68
N ASN A 30 -5.86 -6.20 -4.39
CA ASN A 30 -6.94 -5.94 -5.33
C ASN A 30 -7.55 -4.56 -5.15
N GLN A 31 -6.99 -3.73 -4.33
CA GLN A 31 -7.51 -2.39 -4.15
C GLN A 31 -6.79 -1.41 -5.06
N PRO A 32 -7.42 -0.29 -5.38
CA PRO A 32 -6.79 0.68 -6.25
C PRO A 32 -5.59 1.32 -5.57
N VAL A 33 -4.72 1.85 -6.38
CA VAL A 33 -3.53 2.49 -5.86
C VAL A 33 -3.93 3.74 -5.10
N PRO A 34 -3.47 3.90 -3.87
CA PRO A 34 -3.80 5.09 -3.09
C PRO A 34 -3.03 6.30 -3.61
N GLU A 35 -3.51 7.46 -3.24
CA GLU A 35 -2.85 8.68 -3.63
C GLU A 35 -2.29 9.37 -2.40
N CYS A 36 -1.17 10.01 -2.57
CA CYS A 36 -0.53 10.73 -1.49
C CYS A 36 0.15 11.97 -2.07
N CYS A 37 -0.05 13.09 -1.41
CA CYS A 37 0.58 14.33 -1.88
C CYS A 37 0.19 14.64 -3.30
N GLY A 38 -1.00 14.33 -3.67
CA GLY A 38 -1.46 14.64 -5.01
C GLY A 38 -0.93 13.73 -6.08
N GLN A 39 -0.27 12.66 -5.74
CA GLN A 39 0.26 11.73 -6.71
C GLN A 39 -0.03 10.32 -6.29
N GLN A 40 -0.06 9.45 -7.23
CA GLN A 40 -0.26 8.04 -6.92
C GLN A 40 0.97 7.48 -6.22
N MET A 41 0.74 6.67 -5.23
CA MET A 41 1.84 6.07 -4.50
C MET A 41 2.50 5.02 -5.34
N LYS A 42 3.74 4.70 -5.01
CA LYS A 42 4.49 3.69 -5.73
C LYS A 42 4.52 2.40 -4.94
N LYS A 43 4.49 1.32 -5.64
CA LYS A 43 4.55 0.02 -5.00
C LYS A 43 5.94 -0.20 -4.45
N LYS A 44 6.01 -0.46 -3.19
CA LYS A 44 7.28 -0.67 -2.56
C LYS A 44 7.61 -2.14 -2.53
N GLY A 45 8.64 -2.48 -3.14
CA GLY A 45 9.14 -3.78 -3.07
C GLY A 45 8.41 -4.92 -3.41
#